data_a7351d9508184c4084d5f938b559aff2
#
_entry.id   a7351d9508184c4084d5f938b559aff2
#
_cell.length_a   1.000
_cell.length_b   1.000
_cell.length_c   1.000
_cell.angle_alpha   90.00
_cell.angle_beta   90.00
_cell.angle_gamma   90.00
#
_symmetry.space_group_name_H-M   'P 1'
#
loop_
_entity.id
_entity.type
_entity.pdbx_description
1 polymer ?
#
loop_
_entity_poly.entity_id
_entity_poly.type
_entity_poly.pdbx_seq_one_letter_code
_entity_poly.pdbx_strand_id
1 'polypeptide(L)'
;ADTSRLFKNLKKRGKGMKFDYVIGNPPYQDNTLGDNANYAPPVYHLFLDAAYAVSDRVELIHPARFLFNAGSTPKDWNKEMLNDEHFKVLFYEPDSRKVFRNTDIKGGVVVTYRDTTRVYGAIETFTPFEELNSIMRKVEKSKNFSSLSDVVFSAYSNKFTKIMHKEHPEVISIMSKGHAFDLKSNVFEKLPNIFLEEKPEDGNVYCKFIGLIKNKRTFRY
;
A
#
# COMPACT_ATOMS: atom_id res chain seq x y z
N ALA A 1 15.09 17.40 8.61
CA ALA A 1 15.33 16.81 9.95
C ALA A 1 15.40 15.30 9.78
N ASP A 2 16.40 14.65 10.38
CA ASP A 2 16.57 13.20 10.31
C ASP A 2 15.51 12.52 11.20
N THR A 3 14.37 12.19 10.59
CA THR A 3 13.24 11.51 11.24
C THR A 3 13.65 10.17 11.86
N SER A 4 14.61 9.46 11.26
CA SER A 4 15.10 8.18 11.79
C SER A 4 15.80 8.35 13.15
N ARG A 5 16.49 9.48 13.34
CA ARG A 5 17.14 9.84 14.61
C ARG A 5 16.12 10.27 15.66
N LEU A 6 15.06 10.97 15.25
CA LEU A 6 13.97 11.35 16.12
C LEU A 6 13.27 10.13 16.70
N PHE A 7 12.93 9.13 15.83
CA PHE A 7 12.29 7.88 16.27
C PHE A 7 13.17 7.02 17.17
N LYS A 8 14.46 6.91 16.85
CA LYS A 8 15.42 6.22 17.74
C LYS A 8 15.47 6.88 19.14
N ASN A 9 15.40 8.20 19.18
CA ASN A 9 15.42 8.96 20.43
C ASN A 9 14.08 8.82 21.20
N LEU A 10 12.93 8.81 20.51
CA LEU A 10 11.63 8.58 21.11
C LEU A 10 11.53 7.16 21.68
N LYS A 11 11.95 6.13 20.94
CA LYS A 11 12.02 4.75 21.46
C LYS A 11 12.97 4.60 22.65
N LYS A 12 14.09 5.34 22.69
CA LYS A 12 15.01 5.34 23.85
C LYS A 12 14.44 6.07 25.07
N ARG A 13 13.79 7.22 24.85
CA ARG A 13 13.20 8.04 25.95
C ARG A 13 11.89 7.44 26.47
N GLY A 14 11.14 6.74 25.64
CA GLY A 14 9.88 6.09 26.01
C GLY A 14 10.02 4.88 26.94
N LYS A 15 11.24 4.34 27.12
CA LYS A 15 11.47 3.28 28.12
C LYS A 15 11.30 3.85 29.52
N GLY A 16 10.08 3.70 30.08
CA GLY A 16 9.73 4.10 31.45
C GLY A 16 8.79 5.32 31.55
N MET A 17 8.51 6.04 30.45
CA MET A 17 7.52 7.12 30.45
C MET A 17 6.20 6.61 29.86
N LYS A 18 5.15 6.60 30.63
CA LYS A 18 3.78 6.25 30.21
C LYS A 18 2.89 7.48 30.34
N PHE A 19 2.03 7.67 29.33
CA PHE A 19 0.98 8.68 29.32
C PHE A 19 -0.37 7.99 29.42
N ASP A 20 -1.34 8.63 30.05
CA ASP A 20 -2.72 8.11 30.12
C ASP A 20 -3.37 8.11 28.73
N TYR A 21 -3.05 9.14 27.93
CA TYR A 21 -3.55 9.33 26.57
C TYR A 21 -2.49 9.96 25.69
N VAL A 22 -2.51 9.58 24.41
CA VAL A 22 -1.84 10.31 23.32
C VAL A 22 -2.90 10.69 22.30
N ILE A 23 -3.01 11.99 22.03
CA ILE A 23 -3.92 12.55 21.03
C ILE A 23 -3.10 13.44 20.10
N GLY A 24 -3.30 13.38 18.78
CA GLY A 24 -2.57 14.25 17.89
C GLY A 24 -2.79 14.07 16.40
N ASN A 25 -2.07 14.90 15.68
CA ASN A 25 -1.96 14.88 14.23
C ASN A 25 -0.46 14.76 13.87
N PRO A 26 0.06 13.55 13.68
CA PRO A 26 1.47 13.35 13.40
C PRO A 26 1.84 13.83 11.99
N PRO A 27 3.12 14.07 11.69
CA PRO A 27 3.58 14.26 10.32
C PRO A 27 3.21 13.07 9.43
N TYR A 28 2.70 13.34 8.22
CA TYR A 28 2.22 12.29 7.32
C TYR A 28 3.33 11.71 6.44
N GLN A 29 4.24 12.57 6.02
CA GLN A 29 5.30 12.26 5.07
C GLN A 29 6.61 12.86 5.55
N ASP A 30 7.73 12.24 5.16
CA ASP A 30 9.05 12.80 5.34
C ASP A 30 9.35 13.84 4.27
N ASN A 31 10.40 14.64 4.48
CA ASN A 31 10.93 15.49 3.42
C ASN A 31 11.50 14.62 2.31
N THR A 32 11.35 15.08 1.06
CA THR A 32 11.98 14.42 -0.08
C THR A 32 13.50 14.46 0.08
N LEU A 33 14.09 13.30 0.30
CA LEU A 33 15.54 13.12 0.34
C LEU A 33 15.97 12.40 -0.93
N GLY A 34 16.79 13.05 -1.75
CA GLY A 34 17.44 12.45 -2.93
C GLY A 34 16.89 12.90 -4.28
N ASP A 35 17.29 12.21 -5.34
CA ASP A 35 17.02 12.55 -6.76
C ASP A 35 15.54 12.55 -7.17
N ASN A 36 14.64 12.16 -6.30
CA ASN A 36 13.21 12.04 -6.60
C ASN A 36 12.41 13.11 -5.81
N ALA A 37 12.51 14.37 -6.29
CA ALA A 37 11.85 15.54 -5.68
C ALA A 37 10.31 15.41 -5.55
N ASN A 38 9.71 14.37 -6.16
CA ASN A 38 8.26 14.18 -6.20
C ASN A 38 7.76 13.03 -5.28
N TYR A 39 8.65 12.36 -4.54
CA TYR A 39 8.27 11.27 -3.66
C TYR A 39 8.70 11.52 -2.22
N ALA A 40 7.70 11.71 -1.35
CA ALA A 40 7.87 11.77 0.09
C ALA A 40 7.33 10.47 0.72
N PRO A 41 8.17 9.65 1.35
CA PRO A 41 7.72 8.41 1.98
C PRO A 41 6.79 8.70 3.16
N PRO A 42 5.78 7.86 3.42
CA PRO A 42 4.92 8.02 4.59
C PRO A 42 5.71 7.74 5.86
N VAL A 43 5.50 8.56 6.89
CA VAL A 43 6.13 8.39 8.21
C VAL A 43 5.10 8.28 9.34
N TYR A 44 3.83 8.57 9.10
CA TYR A 44 2.80 8.56 10.13
C TYR A 44 2.70 7.22 10.88
N HIS A 45 2.90 6.09 10.22
CA HIS A 45 2.89 4.77 10.84
C HIS A 45 3.96 4.62 11.93
N LEU A 46 5.14 5.23 11.75
CA LEU A 46 6.20 5.24 12.76
C LEU A 46 5.80 6.06 14.00
N PHE A 47 5.00 7.13 13.80
CA PHE A 47 4.45 7.91 14.91
C PHE A 47 3.37 7.15 15.65
N LEU A 48 2.53 6.37 14.96
CA LEU A 48 1.57 5.47 15.59
C LEU A 48 2.31 4.46 16.50
N ASP A 49 3.32 3.77 15.96
CA ASP A 49 4.12 2.82 16.74
C ASP A 49 4.79 3.47 17.96
N ALA A 50 5.32 4.69 17.80
CA ALA A 50 5.92 5.42 18.91
C ALA A 50 4.88 5.82 19.97
N ALA A 51 3.68 6.22 19.55
CA ALA A 51 2.58 6.56 20.45
C ALA A 51 2.11 5.32 21.24
N TYR A 52 1.96 4.18 20.57
CA TYR A 52 1.58 2.89 21.19
C TYR A 52 2.63 2.39 22.20
N ALA A 53 3.90 2.74 22.00
CA ALA A 53 4.95 2.38 22.94
C ALA A 53 4.88 3.17 24.27
N VAL A 54 4.24 4.34 24.28
CA VAL A 54 4.21 5.26 25.45
C VAL A 54 2.82 5.42 26.07
N SER A 55 1.76 4.87 25.45
CA SER A 55 0.39 4.96 25.98
C SER A 55 -0.42 3.75 25.58
N ASP A 56 -1.29 3.33 26.48
CA ASP A 56 -2.29 2.30 26.22
C ASP A 56 -3.52 2.84 25.47
N ARG A 57 -3.70 4.18 25.44
CA ARG A 57 -4.82 4.86 24.78
C ARG A 57 -4.30 5.93 23.84
N VAL A 58 -4.52 5.70 22.55
CA VAL A 58 -3.97 6.56 21.49
C VAL A 58 -5.06 6.91 20.49
N GLU A 59 -5.26 8.20 20.25
CA GLU A 59 -6.18 8.72 19.24
C GLU A 59 -5.41 9.65 18.29
N LEU A 60 -5.31 9.26 17.03
CA LEU A 60 -4.56 10.02 16.05
C LEU A 60 -5.36 10.22 14.76
N ILE A 61 -5.20 11.41 14.14
CA ILE A 61 -5.67 11.68 12.80
C ILE A 61 -4.52 11.52 11.80
N HIS A 62 -4.72 10.75 10.74
CA HIS A 62 -3.68 10.46 9.76
C HIS A 62 -4.27 9.98 8.41
N PRO A 63 -3.44 9.76 7.34
CA PRO A 63 -3.91 9.23 6.08
C PRO A 63 -4.54 7.84 6.20
N ALA A 64 -5.66 7.63 5.50
CA ALA A 64 -6.47 6.42 5.61
C ALA A 64 -6.05 5.28 4.65
N ARG A 65 -5.08 5.49 3.75
CA ARG A 65 -4.76 4.53 2.68
C ARG A 65 -4.40 3.12 3.15
N PHE A 66 -3.79 2.99 4.32
CA PHE A 66 -3.43 1.69 4.89
C PHE A 66 -4.65 0.80 5.17
N LEU A 67 -5.81 1.40 5.51
CA LEU A 67 -7.07 0.68 5.74
C LEU A 67 -7.52 -0.12 4.50
N PHE A 68 -7.14 0.33 3.31
CA PHE A 68 -7.42 -0.33 2.03
C PHE A 68 -6.23 -1.12 1.52
N ASN A 69 -5.25 -1.40 2.38
CA ASN A 69 -3.97 -2.00 2.01
C ASN A 69 -3.29 -1.30 0.81
N ALA A 70 -3.52 -0.01 0.66
CA ALA A 70 -3.00 0.86 -0.39
C ALA A 70 -1.92 1.80 0.15
N GLY A 71 -1.19 2.46 -0.77
CA GLY A 71 -0.13 3.40 -0.40
C GLY A 71 1.20 2.71 -0.15
N SER A 72 2.13 3.46 0.43
CA SER A 72 3.54 3.08 0.58
C SER A 72 3.93 2.74 2.02
N THR A 73 2.97 2.59 2.93
CA THR A 73 3.22 1.97 4.24
C THR A 73 3.58 0.50 4.07
N PRO A 74 4.44 -0.07 4.93
CA PRO A 74 4.78 -1.49 4.87
C PRO A 74 3.52 -2.37 4.93
N LYS A 75 3.45 -3.38 4.06
CA LYS A 75 2.26 -4.24 3.98
C LYS A 75 2.04 -5.08 5.24
N ASP A 76 3.13 -5.51 5.86
CA ASP A 76 3.07 -6.24 7.13
C ASP A 76 2.51 -5.36 8.24
N TRP A 77 2.92 -4.09 8.31
CA TRP A 77 2.36 -3.11 9.24
C TRP A 77 0.86 -2.87 9.00
N ASN A 78 0.45 -2.71 7.73
CA ASN A 78 -0.98 -2.59 7.40
C ASN A 78 -1.78 -3.79 7.91
N LYS A 79 -1.25 -5.00 7.70
CA LYS A 79 -1.88 -6.24 8.14
C LYS A 79 -1.94 -6.33 9.66
N GLU A 80 -0.87 -5.96 10.35
CA GLU A 80 -0.82 -5.91 11.81
C GLU A 80 -1.90 -4.99 12.36
N MET A 81 -2.01 -3.76 11.85
CA MET A 81 -3.00 -2.79 12.29
C MET A 81 -4.45 -3.23 12.03
N LEU A 82 -4.71 -3.85 10.86
CA LEU A 82 -6.05 -4.33 10.52
C LEU A 82 -6.48 -5.55 11.34
N ASN A 83 -5.51 -6.31 11.89
CA ASN A 83 -5.77 -7.47 12.75
C ASN A 83 -5.64 -7.14 14.25
N ASP A 84 -5.31 -5.91 14.64
CA ASP A 84 -5.25 -5.51 16.04
C ASP A 84 -6.68 -5.38 16.61
N GLU A 85 -7.05 -6.28 17.52
CA GLU A 85 -8.37 -6.32 18.17
C GLU A 85 -8.62 -5.12 19.12
N HIS A 86 -7.59 -4.38 19.47
CA HIS A 86 -7.65 -3.19 20.31
C HIS A 86 -7.80 -1.89 19.51
N PHE A 87 -7.80 -1.98 18.19
CA PHE A 87 -7.80 -0.86 17.26
C PHE A 87 -9.16 -0.68 16.60
N LYS A 88 -9.60 0.57 16.44
CA LYS A 88 -10.83 0.91 15.73
C LYS A 88 -10.72 2.24 14.98
N VAL A 89 -11.55 2.39 13.96
CA VAL A 89 -11.77 3.65 13.26
C VAL A 89 -12.91 4.40 13.96
N LEU A 90 -12.64 5.66 14.35
CA LEU A 90 -13.66 6.54 14.91
C LEU A 90 -14.32 7.40 13.86
N PHE A 91 -13.55 7.84 12.85
CA PHE A 91 -14.01 8.71 11.80
C PHE A 91 -13.22 8.46 10.53
N TYR A 92 -13.89 8.48 9.38
CA TYR A 92 -13.27 8.41 8.06
C TYR A 92 -13.91 9.42 7.12
N GLU A 93 -13.10 10.24 6.44
CA GLU A 93 -13.52 11.15 5.39
C GLU A 93 -12.70 10.92 4.12
N PRO A 94 -13.32 10.45 3.03
CA PRO A 94 -12.61 10.19 1.78
C PRO A 94 -12.10 11.46 1.09
N ASP A 95 -12.78 12.59 1.26
CA ASP A 95 -12.33 13.88 0.75
C ASP A 95 -11.62 14.68 1.85
N SER A 96 -10.29 14.55 1.89
CA SER A 96 -9.48 15.21 2.91
C SER A 96 -9.63 16.73 2.98
N ARG A 97 -10.10 17.38 1.90
CA ARG A 97 -10.33 18.84 1.84
C ARG A 97 -11.46 19.30 2.76
N LYS A 98 -12.38 18.41 3.12
CA LYS A 98 -13.43 18.71 4.10
C LYS A 98 -12.88 18.82 5.53
N VAL A 99 -11.74 18.15 5.80
CA VAL A 99 -11.06 18.20 7.09
C VAL A 99 -9.92 19.21 7.09
N PHE A 100 -9.09 19.16 6.05
CA PHE A 100 -7.93 20.03 5.89
C PHE A 100 -8.06 20.83 4.59
N ARG A 101 -8.39 22.10 4.69
CA ARG A 101 -8.48 22.98 3.51
C ARG A 101 -7.15 23.01 2.76
N ASN A 102 -7.22 22.99 1.44
CA ASN A 102 -6.04 23.03 0.53
C ASN A 102 -5.11 21.82 0.61
N THR A 103 -5.57 20.67 1.14
CA THR A 103 -4.76 19.47 1.24
C THR A 103 -5.47 18.30 0.54
N ASP A 104 -4.84 17.75 -0.50
CA ASP A 104 -5.33 16.56 -1.22
C ASP A 104 -4.57 15.31 -0.75
N ILE A 105 -5.18 14.57 0.17
CA ILE A 105 -4.65 13.30 0.67
C ILE A 105 -5.43 12.17 0.00
N LYS A 106 -4.80 11.52 -0.97
CA LYS A 106 -5.40 10.40 -1.69
C LYS A 106 -5.75 9.26 -0.72
N GLY A 107 -7.02 8.82 -0.81
CA GLY A 107 -7.57 7.80 0.09
C GLY A 107 -8.20 8.37 1.36
N GLY A 108 -8.17 9.71 1.51
CA GLY A 108 -8.81 10.41 2.63
C GLY A 108 -8.02 10.40 3.93
N VAL A 109 -8.68 10.86 4.97
CA VAL A 109 -8.15 10.91 6.34
C VAL A 109 -9.01 10.09 7.29
N VAL A 110 -8.38 9.61 8.34
CA VAL A 110 -9.02 8.77 9.36
C VAL A 110 -8.60 9.25 10.75
N VAL A 111 -9.55 9.21 11.70
CA VAL A 111 -9.24 9.24 13.12
C VAL A 111 -9.33 7.82 13.63
N THR A 112 -8.23 7.33 14.19
CA THR A 112 -8.14 5.99 14.76
C THR A 112 -7.96 6.06 16.25
N TYR A 113 -8.47 5.05 16.94
CA TYR A 113 -8.33 4.90 18.37
C TYR A 113 -7.86 3.49 18.71
N ARG A 114 -6.85 3.40 19.54
CA ARG A 114 -6.34 2.15 20.08
C ARG A 114 -6.37 2.21 21.60
N ASP A 115 -6.93 1.18 22.24
CA ASP A 115 -6.99 1.04 23.70
C ASP A 115 -6.70 -0.41 24.09
N THR A 116 -5.52 -0.68 24.62
CA THR A 116 -5.08 -2.03 24.99
C THR A 116 -5.89 -2.64 26.13
N THR A 117 -6.71 -1.84 26.82
CA THR A 117 -7.59 -2.32 27.91
C THR A 117 -8.96 -2.78 27.38
N ARG A 118 -9.24 -2.62 26.08
CA ARG A 118 -10.53 -2.94 25.46
C ARG A 118 -10.34 -3.75 24.20
N VAL A 119 -11.21 -4.69 23.95
CA VAL A 119 -11.28 -5.49 22.73
C VAL A 119 -12.45 -5.01 21.89
N TYR A 120 -12.18 -4.54 20.65
CA TYR A 120 -13.18 -4.10 19.68
C TYR A 120 -13.43 -5.16 18.60
N GLY A 121 -12.48 -6.07 18.44
CA GLY A 121 -12.40 -7.02 17.32
C GLY A 121 -11.59 -6.47 16.16
N ALA A 122 -10.95 -7.36 15.42
CA ALA A 122 -10.15 -7.01 14.27
C ALA A 122 -11.01 -6.37 13.16
N ILE A 123 -10.45 -5.37 12.47
CA ILE A 123 -11.10 -4.73 11.31
C ILE A 123 -11.07 -5.69 10.11
N GLU A 124 -9.94 -6.41 9.93
CA GLU A 124 -9.64 -7.30 8.80
C GLU A 124 -9.78 -6.59 7.45
N THR A 125 -10.99 -6.39 6.97
CA THR A 125 -11.31 -5.65 5.76
C THR A 125 -12.12 -4.40 6.12
N PHE A 126 -11.54 -3.23 5.85
CA PHE A 126 -12.21 -1.96 6.13
C PHE A 126 -13.23 -1.60 5.04
N THR A 127 -14.42 -1.23 5.45
CA THR A 127 -15.39 -0.53 4.60
C THR A 127 -15.88 0.75 5.30
N PRO A 128 -16.10 1.85 4.56
CA PRO A 128 -16.62 3.08 5.15
C PRO A 128 -18.14 3.03 5.43
N PHE A 129 -18.80 1.92 5.08
CA PHE A 129 -20.25 1.74 5.20
C PHE A 129 -20.54 0.62 6.20
N GLU A 130 -21.19 0.94 7.31
CA GLU A 130 -21.49 -0.03 8.38
C GLU A 130 -22.34 -1.21 7.88
N GLU A 131 -23.26 -0.93 6.95
CA GLU A 131 -24.15 -1.94 6.36
C GLU A 131 -23.35 -3.01 5.59
N LEU A 132 -22.28 -2.61 4.89
CA LEU A 132 -21.42 -3.51 4.16
C LEU A 132 -20.64 -4.45 5.08
N ASN A 133 -20.28 -4.02 6.29
CA ASN A 133 -19.56 -4.87 7.26
C ASN A 133 -20.39 -6.10 7.62
N SER A 134 -21.71 -5.95 7.82
CA SER A 134 -22.59 -7.08 8.15
C SER A 134 -22.78 -8.03 6.97
N ILE A 135 -22.88 -7.50 5.76
CA ILE A 135 -23.02 -8.28 4.52
C ILE A 135 -21.72 -9.07 4.27
N MET A 136 -20.58 -8.41 4.34
CA MET A 136 -19.26 -9.01 4.13
C MET A 136 -19.03 -10.19 5.08
N ARG A 137 -19.25 -10.00 6.39
CA ARG A 137 -19.11 -11.07 7.37
C ARG A 137 -20.02 -12.28 7.09
N LYS A 138 -21.20 -12.07 6.52
CA LYS A 138 -22.10 -13.17 6.11
C LYS A 138 -21.56 -13.91 4.89
N VAL A 139 -21.04 -13.16 3.91
CA VAL A 139 -20.48 -13.73 2.67
C VAL A 139 -19.21 -14.52 2.97
N GLU A 140 -18.28 -13.97 3.76
CA GLU A 140 -17.02 -14.61 4.12
C GLU A 140 -17.21 -15.91 4.92
N LYS A 141 -18.29 -16.02 5.70
CA LYS A 141 -18.65 -17.25 6.41
C LYS A 141 -19.27 -18.34 5.51
N SER A 142 -19.56 -18.04 4.26
CA SER A 142 -20.06 -19.03 3.31
C SER A 142 -19.00 -20.08 2.99
N LYS A 143 -19.35 -21.36 3.02
CA LYS A 143 -18.43 -22.49 2.73
C LYS A 143 -17.78 -22.43 1.34
N ASN A 144 -18.44 -21.76 0.39
CA ASN A 144 -17.97 -21.63 -0.99
C ASN A 144 -17.41 -20.24 -1.30
N PHE A 145 -17.13 -19.44 -0.27
CA PHE A 145 -16.53 -18.12 -0.47
C PHE A 145 -15.09 -18.25 -0.96
N SER A 146 -14.78 -17.52 -2.03
CA SER A 146 -13.42 -17.30 -2.53
C SER A 146 -13.31 -15.83 -2.89
N SER A 147 -12.28 -15.17 -2.37
CA SER A 147 -12.08 -13.76 -2.62
C SER A 147 -11.60 -13.51 -4.04
N LEU A 148 -12.18 -12.54 -4.73
CA LEU A 148 -11.64 -12.07 -6.00
C LEU A 148 -10.22 -11.53 -5.87
N SER A 149 -9.80 -11.08 -4.68
CA SER A 149 -8.43 -10.63 -4.43
C SER A 149 -7.38 -11.71 -4.69
N ASP A 150 -7.76 -12.98 -4.60
CA ASP A 150 -6.86 -14.12 -4.81
C ASP A 150 -6.52 -14.33 -6.31
N VAL A 151 -7.35 -13.80 -7.18
CA VAL A 151 -7.23 -13.92 -8.65
C VAL A 151 -7.07 -12.58 -9.37
N VAL A 152 -7.18 -11.46 -8.66
CA VAL A 152 -6.99 -10.11 -9.20
C VAL A 152 -5.57 -9.64 -8.91
N PHE A 153 -4.78 -9.50 -9.94
CA PHE A 153 -3.41 -9.01 -9.86
C PHE A 153 -3.32 -7.56 -10.34
N SER A 154 -2.52 -6.76 -9.65
CA SER A 154 -2.23 -5.41 -10.11
C SER A 154 -1.39 -5.45 -11.40
N ALA A 155 -1.40 -4.37 -12.19
CA ALA A 155 -0.53 -4.22 -13.36
C ALA A 155 0.98 -4.33 -13.05
N TYR A 156 1.35 -4.22 -11.76
CA TYR A 156 2.73 -4.31 -11.28
C TYR A 156 3.08 -5.68 -10.69
N SER A 157 2.15 -6.63 -10.67
CA SER A 157 2.40 -7.99 -10.13
C SER A 157 3.33 -8.80 -11.04
N ASN A 158 3.27 -8.56 -12.35
CA ASN A 158 4.17 -9.18 -13.32
C ASN A 158 5.25 -8.18 -13.70
N LYS A 159 6.51 -8.59 -13.57
CA LYS A 159 7.68 -7.76 -13.88
C LYS A 159 8.68 -8.53 -14.71
N PHE A 160 9.48 -7.81 -15.47
CA PHE A 160 10.67 -8.38 -16.09
C PHE A 160 11.63 -8.93 -15.03
N THR A 161 12.32 -10.00 -15.36
CA THR A 161 13.32 -10.61 -14.48
C THR A 161 14.69 -9.96 -14.67
N LYS A 162 15.60 -10.19 -13.72
CA LYS A 162 17.01 -9.80 -13.89
C LYS A 162 17.69 -10.57 -15.03
N ILE A 163 17.23 -11.79 -15.32
CA ILE A 163 17.74 -12.61 -16.43
C ILE A 163 17.43 -11.91 -17.74
N MET A 164 16.18 -11.47 -17.94
CA MET A 164 15.78 -10.74 -19.15
C MET A 164 16.67 -9.50 -19.37
N HIS A 165 16.95 -8.72 -18.34
CA HIS A 165 17.86 -7.57 -18.45
C HIS A 165 19.32 -7.93 -18.72
N LYS A 166 19.75 -9.14 -18.34
CA LYS A 166 21.09 -9.64 -18.64
C LYS A 166 21.20 -10.07 -20.10
N GLU A 167 20.15 -10.68 -20.63
CA GLU A 167 20.06 -11.15 -22.04
C GLU A 167 19.75 -9.99 -23.00
N HIS A 168 19.01 -8.98 -22.53
CA HIS A 168 18.57 -7.80 -23.30
C HIS A 168 18.96 -6.50 -22.57
N PRO A 169 20.27 -6.17 -22.49
CA PRO A 169 20.74 -5.00 -21.73
C PRO A 169 20.25 -3.68 -22.33
N GLU A 170 19.91 -3.63 -23.62
CA GLU A 170 19.36 -2.47 -24.32
C GLU A 170 18.02 -2.01 -23.72
N VAL A 171 17.25 -2.91 -23.13
CA VAL A 171 15.93 -2.61 -22.55
C VAL A 171 16.01 -1.55 -21.44
N ILE A 172 17.09 -1.53 -20.68
CA ILE A 172 17.29 -0.54 -19.60
C ILE A 172 17.27 0.90 -20.14
N SER A 173 17.84 1.11 -21.34
CA SER A 173 17.90 2.44 -21.97
C SER A 173 16.54 2.87 -22.57
N ILE A 174 15.70 1.91 -22.96
CA ILE A 174 14.39 2.15 -23.58
C ILE A 174 13.33 2.42 -22.52
N MET A 175 13.48 1.82 -21.35
CA MET A 175 12.52 1.95 -20.25
C MET A 175 12.74 3.23 -19.46
N SER A 176 11.66 3.78 -18.88
CA SER A 176 11.74 4.99 -18.06
C SER A 176 12.52 4.74 -16.78
N LYS A 177 13.29 5.72 -16.31
CA LYS A 177 14.04 5.68 -15.05
C LYS A 177 13.12 5.26 -13.89
N GLY A 178 13.53 4.25 -13.13
CA GLY A 178 12.73 3.68 -12.04
C GLY A 178 11.66 2.68 -12.45
N HIS A 179 11.47 2.42 -13.74
CA HIS A 179 10.45 1.53 -14.30
C HIS A 179 11.01 0.43 -15.21
N ALA A 180 12.29 0.12 -15.08
CA ALA A 180 12.99 -0.82 -15.94
C ALA A 180 12.39 -2.23 -15.94
N PHE A 181 11.76 -2.63 -14.84
CA PHE A 181 11.15 -3.96 -14.68
C PHE A 181 9.64 -3.99 -14.93
N ASP A 182 9.00 -2.87 -15.22
CA ASP A 182 7.54 -2.80 -15.30
C ASP A 182 7.01 -3.31 -16.64
N LEU A 183 6.08 -4.27 -16.60
CA LEU A 183 5.28 -4.71 -17.73
C LEU A 183 4.06 -3.79 -17.89
N LYS A 184 4.19 -2.73 -18.68
CA LYS A 184 3.08 -1.80 -18.99
C LYS A 184 2.32 -2.24 -20.23
N SER A 185 1.09 -1.76 -20.40
CA SER A 185 0.23 -2.12 -21.53
C SER A 185 0.86 -1.85 -22.92
N ASN A 186 1.74 -0.85 -23.02
CA ASN A 186 2.43 -0.48 -24.26
C ASN A 186 3.82 -1.13 -24.42
N VAL A 187 4.11 -2.16 -23.65
CA VAL A 187 5.43 -2.81 -23.67
C VAL A 187 5.76 -3.44 -25.02
N PHE A 188 4.76 -3.93 -25.75
CA PHE A 188 4.96 -4.52 -27.09
C PHE A 188 5.44 -3.50 -28.14
N GLU A 189 5.03 -2.23 -28.03
CA GLU A 189 5.51 -1.16 -28.91
C GLU A 189 6.94 -0.72 -28.57
N LYS A 190 7.26 -0.73 -27.27
CA LYS A 190 8.58 -0.33 -26.78
C LYS A 190 9.64 -1.39 -27.04
N LEU A 191 9.27 -2.64 -26.92
CA LEU A 191 10.17 -3.80 -26.94
C LEU A 191 9.63 -4.88 -27.88
N PRO A 192 9.50 -4.58 -29.19
CA PRO A 192 8.89 -5.50 -30.16
C PRO A 192 9.67 -6.82 -30.30
N ASN A 193 10.98 -6.80 -30.05
CA ASN A 193 11.85 -7.97 -30.24
C ASN A 193 11.88 -8.91 -29.00
N ILE A 194 11.24 -8.53 -27.90
CA ILE A 194 11.23 -9.36 -26.68
C ILE A 194 10.05 -10.34 -26.66
N PHE A 195 8.98 -10.00 -27.38
CA PHE A 195 7.74 -10.75 -27.36
C PHE A 195 7.50 -11.45 -28.69
N LEU A 196 7.09 -12.70 -28.62
CA LEU A 196 6.77 -13.51 -29.79
C LEU A 196 5.32 -13.32 -30.22
N GLU A 197 5.08 -13.32 -31.54
CA GLU A 197 3.72 -13.21 -32.08
C GLU A 197 2.95 -14.49 -31.91
N GLU A 198 3.61 -15.63 -32.09
CA GLU A 198 3.05 -16.96 -31.97
C GLU A 198 3.83 -17.76 -30.91
N LYS A 199 3.14 -18.70 -30.27
CA LYS A 199 3.75 -19.59 -29.30
C LYS A 199 4.63 -20.63 -30.05
N PRO A 200 5.94 -20.73 -29.73
CA PRO A 200 6.79 -21.77 -30.30
C PRO A 200 6.38 -23.19 -29.86
N GLU A 201 6.59 -24.14 -30.73
CA GLU A 201 6.39 -25.57 -30.46
C GLU A 201 7.74 -26.26 -30.06
N ASP A 202 8.43 -25.67 -29.10
CA ASP A 202 9.77 -26.13 -28.66
C ASP A 202 9.75 -26.86 -27.30
N GLY A 203 8.55 -27.15 -26.77
CA GLY A 203 8.37 -27.83 -25.49
C GLY A 203 8.51 -26.94 -24.26
N ASN A 204 8.85 -25.67 -24.43
CA ASN A 204 8.96 -24.72 -23.31
C ASN A 204 7.58 -24.18 -22.88
N VAL A 205 7.52 -23.67 -21.65
CA VAL A 205 6.33 -23.03 -21.10
C VAL A 205 6.35 -21.54 -21.43
N TYR A 206 5.34 -21.06 -22.12
CA TYR A 206 5.17 -19.66 -22.47
C TYR A 206 3.93 -19.06 -21.80
N CYS A 207 4.07 -17.83 -21.31
CA CYS A 207 2.94 -17.06 -20.79
C CYS A 207 2.35 -16.19 -21.91
N LYS A 208 1.03 -16.20 -22.03
CA LYS A 208 0.31 -15.32 -22.96
C LYS A 208 0.03 -13.99 -22.29
N PHE A 209 0.57 -12.90 -22.83
CA PHE A 209 0.35 -11.55 -22.35
C PHE A 209 -0.68 -10.80 -23.19
N ILE A 210 -1.40 -9.88 -22.55
CA ILE A 210 -2.30 -8.93 -23.21
C ILE A 210 -1.70 -7.54 -23.05
N GLY A 211 -1.47 -6.88 -24.19
CA GLY A 211 -0.99 -5.50 -24.25
C GLY A 211 -1.70 -4.71 -25.33
N LEU A 212 -1.16 -3.52 -25.62
CA LEU A 212 -1.67 -2.62 -26.65
C LEU A 212 -0.61 -2.41 -27.73
N ILE A 213 -1.05 -2.45 -28.99
CA ILE A 213 -0.30 -1.96 -30.15
C ILE A 213 -1.23 -1.00 -30.90
N LYS A 214 -0.82 0.26 -31.06
CA LYS A 214 -1.64 1.34 -31.67
C LYS A 214 -3.06 1.41 -31.06
N ASN A 215 -3.11 1.34 -29.71
CA ASN A 215 -4.36 1.32 -28.93
C ASN A 215 -5.29 0.12 -29.18
N LYS A 216 -4.83 -0.89 -29.90
CA LYS A 216 -5.58 -2.14 -30.12
C LYS A 216 -5.06 -3.23 -29.17
N ARG A 217 -6.00 -3.92 -28.52
CA ARG A 217 -5.68 -5.07 -27.66
C ARG A 217 -5.04 -6.17 -28.48
N THR A 218 -3.85 -6.59 -28.11
CA THR A 218 -3.03 -7.56 -28.81
C THR A 218 -2.48 -8.58 -27.83
N PHE A 219 -2.25 -9.79 -28.30
CA PHE A 219 -1.62 -10.86 -27.52
C PHE A 219 -0.20 -11.10 -28.02
N ARG A 220 0.71 -11.43 -27.10
CA ARG A 220 2.08 -11.87 -27.36
C ARG A 220 2.49 -12.95 -26.34
N TYR A 221 3.57 -13.65 -26.66
CA TYR A 221 4.15 -14.69 -25.81
C TYR A 221 5.56 -14.34 -25.39
#